data_50f361e6d992b6919e8e84d6dbf8e001
#
_entry.id   50f361e6d992b6919e8e84d6dbf8e001
#
_cell.length_a   1.000
_cell.length_b   1.000
_cell.length_c   1.000
_cell.angle_alpha   90.00
_cell.angle_beta   90.00
_cell.angle_gamma   90.00
#
_symmetry.space_group_name_H-M   'P 1'
#
loop_
_entity.id
_entity.type
_entity.pdbx_description
1 polymer ?
#
loop_
_entity_poly.entity_id
_entity_poly.type
_entity_poly.pdbx_seq_one_letter_code
_entity_poly.pdbx_strand_id
1 'polypeptide(L)' 'MKKAEWKVGELVQVPYYCFAPHKYGWNGYLFADGEIVQRRIGVGKNEGVQYAVVKYVVNGKEETHTYKMDRVFKR' A
#
# COMPACT_ATOMS: atom_id res chain seq x y z
N MET A 1 10.04 9.83 4.49
CA MET A 1 10.00 8.42 4.03
C MET A 1 10.44 8.34 2.59
N LYS A 2 11.18 7.31 2.25
CA LYS A 2 11.62 7.10 0.86
C LYS A 2 10.58 6.30 0.09
N LYS A 3 10.42 6.61 -1.18
CA LYS A 3 9.56 5.84 -2.08
C LYS A 3 10.15 4.46 -2.32
N ALA A 4 9.27 3.47 -2.47
CA ALA A 4 9.67 2.13 -2.85
C ALA A 4 10.19 2.11 -4.30
N GLU A 5 10.95 1.07 -4.64
CA GLU A 5 11.59 0.95 -5.95
C GLU A 5 10.76 0.18 -6.98
N TRP A 6 9.58 -0.25 -6.61
CA TRP A 6 8.66 -0.99 -7.49
C TRP A 6 9.20 -2.34 -7.93
N LYS A 7 9.71 -3.10 -6.96
CA LYS A 7 10.26 -4.44 -7.19
C LYS A 7 9.42 -5.48 -6.45
N VAL A 8 9.11 -6.58 -7.11
CA VAL A 8 8.45 -7.72 -6.47
C VAL A 8 9.37 -8.27 -5.38
N GLY A 9 8.81 -8.51 -4.19
CA GLY A 9 9.57 -8.95 -3.02
C GLY A 9 10.07 -7.82 -2.16
N GLU A 10 9.91 -6.58 -2.59
CA GLU A 10 10.35 -5.42 -1.79
C GLU A 10 9.49 -5.26 -0.55
N LEU A 11 10.13 -5.02 0.59
CA LEU A 11 9.45 -4.74 1.85
C LEU A 11 9.07 -3.25 1.88
N VAL A 12 7.79 -2.98 2.10
CA VAL A 12 7.24 -1.64 1.97
C VAL A 12 6.29 -1.31 3.11
N GLN A 13 5.94 -0.04 3.20
CA GLN A 13 4.85 0.45 4.05
C GLN A 13 3.81 1.11 3.17
N VAL A 14 2.55 0.80 3.43
CA VAL A 14 1.42 1.36 2.69
C VAL A 14 0.37 1.86 3.66
N PRO A 15 -0.34 2.94 3.31
CA PRO A 15 -1.44 3.40 4.14
C PRO A 15 -2.65 2.48 4.01
N TYR A 16 -3.35 2.25 5.11
CA TYR A 16 -4.63 1.60 5.06
C TYR A 16 -5.64 2.39 5.89
N TYR A 17 -6.89 2.34 5.48
CA TYR A 17 -7.94 3.11 6.14
C TYR A 17 -8.36 2.44 7.44
N CYS A 18 -8.41 3.22 8.51
CA CYS A 18 -8.83 2.73 9.82
C CYS A 18 -10.26 3.21 10.11
N PHE A 19 -11.16 2.27 10.34
CA PHE A 19 -12.56 2.55 10.65
C PHE A 19 -12.83 2.80 12.13
N ALA A 20 -11.84 3.24 12.87
CA ALA A 20 -12.03 3.53 14.29
C ALA A 20 -11.63 4.98 14.59
N PRO A 21 -12.25 5.97 13.94
CA PRO A 21 -11.82 7.36 14.09
C PRO A 21 -11.97 7.87 15.53
N HIS A 22 -13.03 7.46 16.22
CA HIS A 22 -13.24 7.87 17.61
C HIS A 22 -12.18 7.30 18.56
N LYS A 23 -11.64 6.14 18.27
CA LYS A 23 -10.60 5.50 19.07
C LYS A 23 -9.27 6.27 18.97
N TYR A 24 -8.99 6.80 17.81
CA TYR A 24 -7.76 7.54 17.54
C TYR A 24 -7.97 9.04 17.53
N GLY A 25 -9.21 9.48 17.68
CA GLY A 25 -9.55 10.88 17.69
C GLY A 25 -9.57 11.56 16.33
N TRP A 26 -9.41 10.81 15.24
CA TRP A 26 -9.39 11.37 13.89
C TRP A 26 -9.62 10.27 12.85
N ASN A 27 -10.07 10.70 11.67
CA ASN A 27 -10.14 9.83 10.50
C ASN A 27 -8.79 9.84 9.82
N GLY A 28 -8.07 8.77 9.93
CA GLY A 28 -6.74 8.76 9.38
C GLY A 28 -6.35 7.44 8.78
N TYR A 29 -5.19 7.47 8.17
CA TYR A 29 -4.56 6.28 7.65
C TYR A 29 -3.47 5.85 8.61
N LEU A 30 -3.43 4.56 8.88
CA LEU A 30 -2.31 3.93 9.54
C LEU A 30 -1.45 3.28 8.45
N PHE A 31 -0.17 3.11 8.74
CA PHE A 31 0.72 2.42 7.81
C PHE A 31 0.85 0.97 8.20
N ALA A 32 0.74 0.09 7.21
CA ALA A 32 0.94 -1.34 7.38
C ALA A 32 2.24 -1.75 6.71
N ASP A 33 2.97 -2.66 7.36
CA ASP A 33 4.15 -3.27 6.78
C ASP A 33 3.72 -4.38 5.84
N GLY A 34 4.17 -4.31 4.61
CA GLY A 34 3.79 -5.25 3.60
C GLY A 34 4.93 -5.59 2.65
N GLU A 35 4.58 -6.31 1.63
CA GLU A 35 5.51 -6.75 0.60
C GLU A 35 4.85 -6.61 -0.76
N ILE A 36 5.58 -6.10 -1.75
CA ILE A 36 5.09 -6.04 -3.12
C ILE A 36 5.08 -7.47 -3.68
N VAL A 37 3.91 -7.94 -4.08
CA VAL A 37 3.76 -9.29 -4.65
C VAL A 37 3.53 -9.28 -6.15
N GLN A 38 3.18 -8.12 -6.71
CA GLN A 38 2.94 -7.99 -8.14
C GLN A 38 3.10 -6.53 -8.54
N ARG A 39 3.56 -6.29 -9.77
CA ARG A 39 3.60 -4.95 -10.36
C ARG A 39 2.52 -4.87 -11.44
N ARG A 40 1.91 -3.70 -11.56
CA ARG A 40 0.91 -3.44 -12.59
C ARG A 40 1.12 -2.07 -13.21
N ILE A 41 0.77 -1.95 -14.48
CA ILE A 41 0.76 -0.67 -15.18
C ILE A 41 -0.68 -0.41 -15.58
N GLY A 42 -1.14 0.80 -15.31
CA GLY A 42 -2.50 1.21 -15.64
C GLY A 42 -2.73 1.27 -17.14
N VAL A 43 -3.98 1.11 -17.51
CA VAL A 43 -4.43 1.19 -18.92
C VAL A 43 -5.56 2.21 -19.03
N GLY A 44 -5.86 2.63 -20.25
CA GLY A 44 -6.91 3.61 -20.46
C GLY A 44 -6.55 4.96 -19.87
N LYS A 45 -7.42 5.51 -19.02
CA LYS A 45 -7.20 6.81 -18.39
C LYS A 45 -5.97 6.86 -17.49
N ASN A 46 -5.53 5.71 -17.01
CA ASN A 46 -4.38 5.59 -16.13
C ASN A 46 -3.16 5.01 -16.84
N GLU A 47 -3.12 5.11 -18.16
CA GLU A 47 -2.04 4.54 -18.96
C GLU A 47 -0.68 5.05 -18.47
N GLY A 48 0.23 4.12 -18.23
CA GLY A 48 1.59 4.44 -17.79
C GLY A 48 1.73 4.64 -16.28
N VAL A 49 0.63 4.68 -15.53
CA VAL A 49 0.70 4.82 -14.08
C VAL A 49 1.15 3.50 -13.47
N GLN A 50 2.16 3.58 -12.60
CA GLN A 50 2.69 2.39 -11.92
C GLN A 50 1.89 2.07 -10.68
N TYR A 51 1.52 0.80 -10.54
CA TYR A 51 0.80 0.27 -9.38
C TYR A 51 1.58 -0.90 -8.80
N ALA A 52 1.48 -1.05 -7.49
CA ALA A 52 2.00 -2.23 -6.80
C ALA A 52 0.87 -2.94 -6.09
N VAL A 53 0.82 -4.25 -6.21
CA VAL A 53 -0.07 -5.08 -5.40
C VAL A 53 0.72 -5.45 -4.15
N VAL A 54 0.21 -5.03 -3.00
CA VAL A 54 0.90 -5.18 -1.72
C VAL A 54 0.11 -6.12 -0.82
N LYS A 55 0.81 -7.10 -0.27
CA LYS A 55 0.27 -8.03 0.71
C LYS A 55 0.71 -7.57 2.10
N TYR A 56 -0.22 -7.47 3.03
CA TYR A 56 0.09 -7.11 4.41
C TYR A 56 -0.87 -7.80 5.36
N VAL A 57 -0.52 -7.83 6.64
CA VAL A 57 -1.34 -8.43 7.67
C VAL A 57 -1.82 -7.34 8.62
N VAL A 58 -3.13 -7.26 8.79
CA VAL A 58 -3.76 -6.33 9.73
C VAL A 58 -4.71 -7.13 10.62
N ASN A 59 -4.55 -7.01 11.93
CA ASN A 59 -5.39 -7.71 12.91
C ASN A 59 -5.42 -9.23 12.67
N GLY A 60 -4.29 -9.81 12.30
CA GLY A 60 -4.17 -11.24 12.03
C GLY A 60 -4.74 -11.70 10.71
N LYS A 61 -5.27 -10.80 9.90
CA LYS A 61 -5.79 -11.13 8.57
C LYS A 61 -4.83 -10.67 7.50
N GLU A 62 -4.55 -11.56 6.56
CA GLU A 62 -3.77 -11.22 5.38
C GLU A 62 -4.66 -10.54 4.36
N GLU A 63 -4.24 -9.40 3.88
CA GLU A 63 -4.96 -8.65 2.86
C GLU A 63 -4.00 -8.27 1.73
N THR A 64 -4.57 -8.16 0.53
CA THR A 64 -3.82 -7.79 -0.67
C THR A 64 -4.58 -6.67 -1.36
N HIS A 65 -3.90 -5.55 -1.58
CA HIS A 65 -4.50 -4.38 -2.20
C HIS A 65 -3.56 -3.76 -3.23
N THR A 66 -4.14 -3.10 -4.20
CA THR A 66 -3.39 -2.40 -5.24
C THR A 66 -3.26 -0.92 -4.87
N TYR A 67 -2.04 -0.41 -4.91
CA TYR A 67 -1.73 0.98 -4.60
C TYR A 67 -0.99 1.64 -5.75
N LYS A 68 -1.23 2.93 -5.97
CA LYS A 68 -0.35 3.73 -6.83
C LYS A 68 1.00 3.86 -6.14
N MET A 69 2.06 3.86 -6.93
CA MET A 69 3.42 3.87 -6.38
C MET A 69 3.74 5.12 -5.55
N ASP A 70 3.01 6.21 -5.76
CA ASP A 70 3.21 7.42 -4.94
C ASP A 70 2.79 7.23 -3.47
N ARG A 71 2.11 6.13 -3.16
CA ARG A 71 1.69 5.78 -1.79
C ARG A 71 2.43 4.59 -1.22
N VAL A 72 3.44 4.10 -1.90
CA VAL A 72 4.21 2.93 -1.46
C VAL A 72 5.60 3.39 -1.06
N PHE A 73 5.96 3.18 0.20
CA PHE A 73 7.19 3.67 0.77
C PHE A 73 8.07 2.51 1.22
N LYS A 74 9.38 2.71 1.23
CA LYS A 74 10.30 1.71 1.76
C LYS A 74 10.08 1.54 3.26
N ARG A 75 10.13 0.28 3.68
CA ARG A 75 10.06 -0.07 5.10
C ARG A 75 11.38 0.23 5.80
#